data_92eee772c5ff68d2765371127df05d6e
#
_entry.id   92eee772c5ff68d2765371127df05d6e
#
_cell.length_a   1.000
_cell.length_b   1.000
_cell.length_c   1.000
_cell.angle_alpha   90.00
_cell.angle_beta   90.00
_cell.angle_gamma   90.00
#
_symmetry.space_group_name_H-M   'P 1'
#
loop_
_entity.id
_entity.type
_entity.pdbx_description
1 polymer ?
#
loop_
_entity_poly.entity_id
_entity_poly.type
_entity_poly.pdbx_seq_one_letter_code
_entity_poly.pdbx_strand_id
1 'polypeptide(L)'
;MAALILPTIKNSVVSALFLLDPDWRVPALWRSEFRHVLLKYVRSGLIDSIQALALWQKAFDRFALQENPVDGQRVLELAIDTGCSSYDAEFVVLAQHLGCRLLTFDRKLLKLFPDLAMQPA
;
A
#
# COMPACT_ATOMS: atom_id res chain seq x y z
N MET A 1 -0.32 11.46 9.42
CA MET A 1 -1.04 10.79 8.31
C MET A 1 -0.04 10.07 7.43
N ALA A 2 -0.33 8.86 7.03
CA ALA A 2 0.54 8.06 6.18
C ALA A 2 -0.26 7.35 5.10
N ALA A 3 0.34 7.17 3.91
CA ALA A 3 -0.19 6.32 2.87
C ALA A 3 0.60 5.01 2.86
N LEU A 4 -0.08 3.90 2.67
CA LEU A 4 0.51 2.57 2.78
C LEU A 4 0.41 1.83 1.45
N ILE A 5 1.54 1.31 0.99
CA ILE A 5 1.60 0.24 0.01
C ILE A 5 1.84 -1.06 0.75
N LEU A 6 1.02 -2.07 0.46
CA LEU A 6 1.06 -3.38 1.11
C LEU A 6 1.74 -4.42 0.21
N PRO A 7 3.05 -4.38 -0.01
CA PRO A 7 3.69 -5.32 -0.91
C PRO A 7 4.02 -6.67 -0.26
N THR A 8 4.00 -6.75 1.08
CA THR A 8 4.37 -7.97 1.80
C THR A 8 3.62 -8.10 3.11
N ILE A 9 3.51 -9.34 3.61
CA ILE A 9 2.95 -9.63 4.93
C ILE A 9 4.06 -9.62 5.98
N LYS A 10 4.75 -8.52 6.17
CA LYS A 10 5.57 -8.31 7.37
C LYS A 10 4.69 -7.75 8.47
N ASN A 11 3.78 -8.58 8.91
CA ASN A 11 2.63 -8.18 9.73
C ASN A 11 2.98 -7.54 11.06
N SER A 12 4.05 -7.98 11.71
CA SER A 12 4.41 -7.45 13.03
C SER A 12 4.81 -5.99 12.96
N VAL A 13 5.57 -5.60 11.92
CA VAL A 13 6.00 -4.21 11.73
C VAL A 13 4.83 -3.34 11.33
N VAL A 14 4.02 -3.78 10.37
CA VAL A 14 2.85 -3.02 9.90
C VAL A 14 1.83 -2.88 11.02
N SER A 15 1.58 -3.93 11.80
CA SER A 15 0.65 -3.87 12.94
C SER A 15 1.12 -2.89 14.00
N ALA A 16 2.42 -2.86 14.30
CA ALA A 16 2.98 -1.89 15.25
C ALA A 16 2.80 -0.46 14.75
N LEU A 17 3.00 -0.21 13.46
CA LEU A 17 2.80 1.11 12.87
C LEU A 17 1.34 1.56 12.92
N PHE A 18 0.39 0.65 12.75
CA PHE A 18 -1.04 0.97 12.90
C PHE A 18 -1.40 1.42 14.30
N LEU A 19 -0.73 0.88 15.31
CA LEU A 19 -0.94 1.31 16.70
C LEU A 19 -0.39 2.71 16.95
N LEU A 20 0.69 3.08 16.25
CA LEU A 20 1.33 4.40 16.41
C LEU A 20 0.60 5.49 15.63
N ASP A 21 0.11 5.18 14.43
CA ASP A 21 -0.62 6.13 13.59
C ASP A 21 -1.87 5.45 13.03
N PRO A 22 -3.04 5.66 13.66
CA PRO A 22 -4.29 5.08 13.18
C PRO A 22 -4.84 5.77 11.91
N ASP A 23 -4.29 6.91 11.50
CA ASP A 23 -4.78 7.66 10.35
C ASP A 23 -4.04 7.27 9.05
N TRP A 24 -4.18 6.00 8.68
CA TRP A 24 -3.66 5.48 7.43
C TRP A 24 -4.62 5.79 6.29
N ARG A 25 -4.07 6.21 5.14
CA ARG A 25 -4.86 6.48 3.93
C ARG A 25 -4.37 5.60 2.80
N VAL A 26 -5.30 5.10 2.00
CA VAL A 26 -5.02 4.20 0.88
C VAL A 26 -5.88 4.56 -0.34
N PRO A 27 -5.39 4.37 -1.57
CA PRO A 27 -6.24 4.41 -2.74
C PRO A 27 -7.07 3.12 -2.80
N ALA A 28 -8.23 3.15 -3.47
CA ALA A 28 -9.10 1.97 -3.59
C ALA A 28 -8.38 0.75 -4.21
N LEU A 29 -7.32 0.98 -4.97
CA LEU A 29 -6.48 -0.06 -5.56
C LEU A 29 -5.88 -1.02 -4.52
N TRP A 30 -5.76 -0.61 -3.24
CA TRP A 30 -5.23 -1.47 -2.18
C TRP A 30 -5.96 -2.81 -2.13
N ARG A 31 -7.24 -2.83 -2.47
CA ARG A 31 -8.06 -4.05 -2.44
C ARG A 31 -7.50 -5.10 -3.38
N SER A 32 -7.26 -4.72 -4.63
CA SER A 32 -6.72 -5.63 -5.64
C SER A 32 -5.27 -6.02 -5.35
N GLU A 33 -4.46 -5.07 -4.92
CA GLU A 33 -3.07 -5.31 -4.57
C GLU A 33 -2.95 -6.30 -3.41
N PHE A 34 -3.73 -6.09 -2.37
CA PHE A 34 -3.69 -6.96 -1.19
C PHE A 34 -4.20 -8.37 -1.50
N ARG A 35 -5.31 -8.48 -2.26
CA ARG A 35 -5.80 -9.79 -2.71
C ARG A 35 -4.74 -10.53 -3.53
N HIS A 36 -4.03 -9.83 -4.39
CA HIS A 36 -2.97 -10.43 -5.19
C HIS A 36 -1.83 -10.97 -4.30
N VAL A 37 -1.42 -10.21 -3.31
CA VAL A 37 -0.39 -10.63 -2.34
C VAL A 37 -0.85 -11.87 -1.57
N LEU A 38 -2.07 -11.87 -1.05
CA LEU A 38 -2.64 -13.02 -0.34
C LEU A 38 -2.68 -14.27 -1.23
N LEU A 39 -3.08 -14.10 -2.49
CA LEU A 39 -3.15 -15.21 -3.44
C LEU A 39 -1.76 -15.82 -3.70
N LYS A 40 -0.74 -14.98 -3.84
CA LYS A 40 0.65 -15.46 -3.99
C LYS A 40 1.09 -16.29 -2.78
N TYR A 41 0.78 -15.85 -1.58
CA TYR A 41 1.15 -16.57 -0.36
C TYR A 41 0.40 -17.90 -0.22
N VAL A 42 -0.87 -17.95 -0.60
CA VAL A 42 -1.63 -19.21 -0.63
C VAL A 42 -1.01 -20.18 -1.63
N ARG A 43 -0.72 -19.71 -2.84
CA ARG A 43 -0.14 -20.55 -3.91
C ARG A 43 1.25 -21.05 -3.60
N SER A 44 2.02 -20.30 -2.82
CA SER A 44 3.36 -20.71 -2.38
C SER A 44 3.34 -21.61 -1.13
N GLY A 45 2.19 -21.81 -0.52
CA GLY A 45 2.05 -22.64 0.68
C GLY A 45 2.42 -21.95 1.98
N LEU A 46 2.67 -20.63 1.98
CA LEU A 46 3.01 -19.89 3.20
C LEU A 46 1.81 -19.70 4.14
N ILE A 47 0.62 -19.57 3.57
CA ILE A 47 -0.62 -19.50 4.34
C ILE A 47 -1.67 -20.39 3.66
N ASP A 48 -2.70 -20.79 4.40
CA ASP A 48 -3.83 -21.52 3.83
C ASP A 48 -4.96 -20.57 3.44
N SER A 49 -6.00 -21.10 2.80
CA SER A 49 -7.12 -20.30 2.33
C SER A 49 -7.92 -19.68 3.49
N ILE A 50 -8.02 -20.36 4.62
CA ILE A 50 -8.73 -19.84 5.80
C ILE A 50 -8.00 -18.63 6.36
N GLN A 51 -6.68 -18.72 6.47
CA GLN A 51 -5.83 -17.62 6.91
C GLN A 51 -5.91 -16.43 5.96
N ALA A 52 -5.89 -16.68 4.65
CA ALA A 52 -5.99 -15.61 3.66
C ALA A 52 -7.31 -14.86 3.75
N LEU A 53 -8.43 -15.59 3.88
CA LEU A 53 -9.75 -14.97 4.02
C LEU A 53 -9.87 -14.16 5.30
N ALA A 54 -9.30 -14.66 6.40
CA ALA A 54 -9.29 -13.94 7.67
C ALA A 54 -8.46 -12.64 7.58
N LEU A 55 -7.29 -12.69 6.92
CA LEU A 55 -6.44 -11.52 6.71
C LEU A 55 -7.12 -10.49 5.81
N TRP A 56 -7.82 -10.95 4.77
CA TRP A 56 -8.58 -10.06 3.90
C TRP A 56 -9.66 -9.31 4.67
N GLN A 57 -10.46 -10.03 5.49
CA GLN A 57 -11.53 -9.41 6.27
C GLN A 57 -10.97 -8.38 7.25
N LYS A 58 -9.86 -8.70 7.90
CA LYS A 58 -9.19 -7.79 8.83
C LYS A 58 -8.72 -6.51 8.13
N ALA A 59 -8.12 -6.65 6.96
CA ALA A 59 -7.65 -5.51 6.18
C ALA A 59 -8.83 -4.68 5.67
N PHE A 60 -9.88 -5.33 5.20
CA PHE A 60 -11.09 -4.64 4.73
C PHE A 60 -11.73 -3.82 5.86
N ASP A 61 -11.89 -4.39 7.04
CA ASP A 61 -12.45 -3.70 8.18
C ASP A 61 -11.58 -2.49 8.58
N ARG A 62 -10.27 -2.59 8.38
CA ARG A 62 -9.32 -1.53 8.73
C ARG A 62 -9.27 -0.39 7.73
N PHE A 63 -9.33 -0.70 6.44
CA PHE A 63 -9.03 0.28 5.38
C PHE A 63 -10.23 0.76 4.57
N ALA A 64 -11.37 0.06 4.57
CA ALA A 64 -12.49 0.40 3.71
C ALA A 64 -12.97 1.86 3.89
N LEU A 65 -12.95 2.36 5.12
CA LEU A 65 -13.36 3.74 5.43
C LEU A 65 -12.21 4.75 5.28
N GLN A 66 -11.02 4.30 4.93
CA GLN A 66 -9.83 5.15 4.78
C GLN A 66 -9.37 5.26 3.33
N GLU A 67 -10.19 4.82 2.40
CA GLU A 67 -9.93 4.96 0.99
C GLU A 67 -10.12 6.41 0.56
N ASN A 68 -9.16 6.90 -0.24
CA ASN A 68 -9.22 8.24 -0.81
C ASN A 68 -9.13 8.14 -2.34
N PRO A 69 -9.89 8.96 -3.07
CA PRO A 69 -9.75 9.01 -4.52
C PRO A 69 -8.41 9.60 -4.92
N VAL A 70 -7.92 9.21 -6.08
CA VAL A 70 -6.70 9.75 -6.68
C VAL A 70 -7.02 10.41 -8.01
N ASP A 71 -6.24 11.44 -8.36
CA ASP A 71 -6.33 12.10 -9.65
C ASP A 71 -5.69 11.22 -10.73
N GLY A 72 -6.53 10.63 -11.59
CA GLY A 72 -6.05 9.70 -12.62
C GLY A 72 -5.11 10.33 -13.63
N GLN A 73 -5.30 11.60 -13.99
CA GLN A 73 -4.39 12.30 -14.87
C GLN A 73 -3.01 12.45 -14.23
N ARG A 74 -2.98 12.85 -12.98
CA ARG A 74 -1.73 12.99 -12.23
C ARG A 74 -1.01 11.64 -12.08
N VAL A 75 -1.75 10.58 -11.85
CA VAL A 75 -1.22 9.21 -11.80
C VAL A 75 -0.51 8.86 -13.12
N LEU A 76 -1.17 9.11 -14.23
CA LEU A 76 -0.60 8.81 -15.54
C LEU A 76 0.64 9.66 -15.82
N GLU A 77 0.60 10.95 -15.55
CA GLU A 77 1.75 11.85 -15.71
C GLU A 77 2.95 11.36 -14.90
N LEU A 78 2.73 11.02 -13.64
CA LEU A 78 3.80 10.55 -12.76
C LEU A 78 4.42 9.25 -13.27
N ALA A 79 3.59 8.30 -13.69
CA ALA A 79 4.06 7.03 -14.21
C ALA A 79 4.90 7.22 -15.50
N ILE A 80 4.47 8.12 -16.39
CA ILE A 80 5.23 8.45 -17.61
C ILE A 80 6.57 9.06 -17.24
N ASP A 81 6.59 10.01 -16.33
CA ASP A 81 7.80 10.77 -16.00
C ASP A 81 8.84 9.95 -15.24
N THR A 82 8.40 9.03 -14.40
CA THR A 82 9.30 8.30 -13.50
C THR A 82 9.58 6.87 -13.92
N GLY A 83 8.75 6.31 -14.81
CA GLY A 83 8.86 4.91 -15.23
C GLY A 83 8.32 3.90 -14.22
N CYS A 84 7.70 4.33 -13.13
CA CYS A 84 7.03 3.41 -12.22
C CYS A 84 5.70 2.93 -12.84
N SER A 85 5.13 1.85 -12.30
CA SER A 85 3.82 1.38 -12.77
C SER A 85 2.72 2.39 -12.43
N SER A 86 1.62 2.37 -13.19
CA SER A 86 0.45 3.20 -12.85
C SER A 86 -0.17 2.79 -11.53
N TYR A 87 -0.03 1.54 -11.14
CA TYR A 87 -0.51 1.03 -9.84
C TYR A 87 0.29 1.65 -8.70
N ASP A 88 1.61 1.61 -8.77
CA ASP A 88 2.48 2.24 -7.77
C ASP A 88 2.28 3.76 -7.74
N ALA A 89 2.07 4.37 -8.89
CA ALA A 89 1.83 5.80 -9.01
C ALA A 89 0.58 6.25 -8.26
N GLU A 90 -0.45 5.41 -8.14
CA GLU A 90 -1.65 5.77 -7.36
C GLU A 90 -1.32 6.03 -5.90
N PHE A 91 -0.47 5.19 -5.30
CA PHE A 91 -0.04 5.37 -3.90
C PHE A 91 0.84 6.61 -3.74
N VAL A 92 1.73 6.85 -4.68
CA VAL A 92 2.63 8.03 -4.65
C VAL A 92 1.81 9.32 -4.78
N VAL A 93 0.90 9.38 -5.73
CA VAL A 93 0.05 10.56 -5.96
C VAL A 93 -0.81 10.83 -4.72
N LEU A 94 -1.37 9.79 -4.12
CA LEU A 94 -2.15 9.96 -2.90
C LEU A 94 -1.30 10.57 -1.78
N ALA A 95 -0.11 10.04 -1.56
CA ALA A 95 0.79 10.55 -0.53
C ALA A 95 1.18 12.01 -0.78
N GLN A 96 1.49 12.36 -2.04
CA GLN A 96 1.80 13.74 -2.43
C GLN A 96 0.61 14.66 -2.17
N HIS A 97 -0.58 14.23 -2.58
CA HIS A 97 -1.81 15.04 -2.43
C HIS A 97 -2.14 15.31 -0.97
N LEU A 98 -1.97 14.31 -0.12
CA LEU A 98 -2.27 14.42 1.31
C LEU A 98 -1.13 15.03 2.13
N GLY A 99 0.03 15.24 1.51
CA GLY A 99 1.21 15.75 2.21
C GLY A 99 1.73 14.79 3.28
N CYS A 100 1.61 13.49 3.06
CA CYS A 100 2.03 12.48 4.01
C CYS A 100 3.14 11.58 3.44
N ARG A 101 3.73 10.76 4.30
CA ARG A 101 4.76 9.80 3.92
C ARG A 101 4.15 8.57 3.27
N LEU A 102 4.86 8.02 2.29
CA LEU A 102 4.54 6.74 1.68
C LEU A 102 5.37 5.65 2.36
N LEU A 103 4.70 4.71 3.02
CA LEU A 103 5.39 3.57 3.64
C LEU A 103 5.37 2.39 2.68
N THR A 104 6.56 1.89 2.35
CA THR A 104 6.72 0.81 1.38
C THR A 104 7.98 0.00 1.65
N PHE A 105 7.95 -1.29 1.28
CA PHE A 105 9.15 -2.12 1.22
C PHE A 105 9.72 -2.20 -0.20
N ASP A 106 9.06 -1.58 -1.19
CA ASP A 106 9.49 -1.62 -2.58
C ASP A 106 10.74 -0.77 -2.78
N ARG A 107 11.84 -1.43 -3.17
CA ARG A 107 13.13 -0.76 -3.35
C ARG A 107 13.13 0.27 -4.48
N LYS A 108 12.35 0.03 -5.53
CA LYS A 108 12.25 0.97 -6.65
C LYS A 108 11.59 2.26 -6.20
N LEU A 109 10.53 2.18 -5.42
CA LEU A 109 9.84 3.36 -4.92
C LEU A 109 10.68 4.13 -3.91
N LEU A 110 11.41 3.43 -3.04
CA LEU A 110 12.34 4.08 -2.12
C LEU A 110 13.43 4.83 -2.86
N LYS A 111 13.90 4.29 -3.98
CA LYS A 111 14.94 4.92 -4.81
C LYS A 111 14.39 6.09 -5.63
N LEU A 112 13.20 5.93 -6.23
CA LEU A 112 12.60 6.96 -7.08
C LEU A 112 12.08 8.16 -6.30
N PHE A 113 11.61 7.93 -5.08
CA PHE A 113 10.95 8.95 -4.25
C PHE A 113 11.57 9.02 -2.85
N PRO A 114 12.88 9.33 -2.74
CA PRO A 114 13.58 9.28 -1.45
C PRO A 114 13.06 10.28 -0.43
N ASP A 115 12.46 11.39 -0.88
CA ASP A 115 11.93 12.42 0.02
C ASP A 115 10.51 12.11 0.50
N LEU A 116 9.83 11.20 -0.16
CA LEU A 116 8.44 10.83 0.12
C LEU A 116 8.33 9.45 0.75
N ALA A 117 8.99 8.47 0.11
CA ALA A 117 8.88 7.07 0.50
C ALA A 117 9.85 6.75 1.64
N MET A 118 9.38 5.91 2.57
CA MET A 118 10.23 5.41 3.65
C MET A 118 9.87 3.96 3.95
N GLN A 119 10.85 3.20 4.40
CA GLN A 119 10.64 1.85 4.82
C GLN A 119 10.04 1.84 6.24
N PRO A 120 9.03 0.99 6.50
CA PRO A 120 8.53 0.82 7.86
C PRO A 120 9.63 0.31 8.78
N ALA A 121 9.73 0.92 9.93
CA ALA A 121 10.78 0.60 10.91
C ALA A 121 10.53 -0.73 11.62
#